data_466c971e21f92fc9259fe8ddf4b7908f
#
_entry.id   466c971e21f92fc9259fe8ddf4b7908f
#
_cell.length_a   1.000
_cell.length_b   1.000
_cell.length_c   1.000
_cell.angle_alpha   90.00
_cell.angle_beta   90.00
_cell.angle_gamma   90.00
#
_symmetry.space_group_name_H-M   'P 1'
#
loop_
_entity.id
_entity.type
_entity.pdbx_description
1 polymer ?
#
loop_
_entity_poly.entity_id
_entity_poly.type
_entity_poly.pdbx_seq_one_letter_code
_entity_poly.pdbx_strand_id
1 'polypeptide(L)'
;MLTAKEIRDSFKNFFESKGHHIVPSAPMVIKDDPTLMFTNAGMNQFKDIILGNHPAKYQRVADSQKCLRVSGKHNDLEEVGHDTYHHTMFEMLGNWSFGDYFKKEAISWAWEYLVEVLKLNPEHLYATVFEGSPEEGLSRDDEAASYWEQFLPKDHIINGNKHDNFWEMGDTGPCGPCSEIHIDLRPAEERAKISGRDLVNHDHPQVIEIWNLVFMQYNRKADGSLEPLPAKVIDTGMGFERLCMALQGKTSNYDTDVFQPMLKAIAAMSGTEYGKDKQQDIAMRVIADHIRTIAFSITDGQLPSNAKAGYVIRRILRRAVRYGYTFLGQKQAFMYKLLPVLIDNMGEAYPELVAQKTLIEKVIKEEEESFLRTLETGIRLLDKTMEDTKANGKTEISGKDAFTLYDTFGFPLDLTELILRENGMTVNIEEFNEEMQQQKQRARNAAAIETGDWIVLKEGTTEFVGYDYTEYEASILRYRQIKQKNQTLYQIVLDYTPFYAESGGQVGDTGVLVSEFETIEVIDTKKENNLPIHITKKLPEHPEAPMMACVDTDKRAACAANHSATHLLDAALREVLGEHIE
;
A
#
# COMPACT_ATOMS: atom_id res chain seq x y z
N MET A 1 27.37 -15.80 -1.48
CA MET A 1 26.09 -15.36 -0.90
C MET A 1 25.64 -14.19 -1.75
N LEU A 2 24.45 -14.25 -2.33
CA LEU A 2 23.91 -13.18 -3.17
C LEU A 2 23.51 -11.98 -2.30
N THR A 3 23.84 -10.78 -2.78
CA THR A 3 23.39 -9.52 -2.18
C THR A 3 21.95 -9.20 -2.60
N ALA A 4 21.28 -8.35 -1.84
CA ALA A 4 19.94 -7.85 -2.16
C ALA A 4 19.85 -7.27 -3.58
N LYS A 5 20.88 -6.52 -4.01
CA LYS A 5 20.98 -6.01 -5.38
C LYS A 5 21.04 -7.14 -6.42
N GLU A 6 21.92 -8.12 -6.23
CA GLU A 6 22.06 -9.26 -7.15
C GLU A 6 20.77 -10.09 -7.24
N ILE A 7 20.05 -10.26 -6.13
CA ILE A 7 18.76 -10.97 -6.09
C ILE A 7 17.72 -10.21 -6.92
N ARG A 8 17.58 -8.90 -6.71
CA ARG A 8 16.64 -8.06 -7.47
C ARG A 8 16.94 -8.07 -8.98
N ASP A 9 18.20 -7.94 -9.33
CA ASP A 9 18.63 -7.94 -10.73
C ASP A 9 18.46 -9.33 -11.36
N SER A 10 18.75 -10.41 -10.62
CA SER A 10 18.52 -11.79 -11.06
C SER A 10 17.06 -12.04 -11.43
N PHE A 11 16.11 -11.58 -10.60
CA PHE A 11 14.68 -11.74 -10.89
C PHE A 11 14.28 -11.03 -12.19
N LYS A 12 14.64 -9.77 -12.33
CA LYS A 12 14.34 -8.97 -13.52
C LYS A 12 14.94 -9.60 -14.77
N ASN A 13 16.23 -9.97 -14.74
CA ASN A 13 16.92 -10.60 -15.85
C ASN A 13 16.30 -11.96 -16.23
N PHE A 14 15.88 -12.76 -15.24
CA PHE A 14 15.22 -14.02 -15.49
C PHE A 14 13.90 -13.82 -16.25
N PHE A 15 13.03 -12.94 -15.79
CA PHE A 15 11.75 -12.69 -16.47
C PHE A 15 11.91 -11.94 -17.79
N GLU A 16 12.91 -11.06 -17.94
CA GLU A 16 13.27 -10.49 -19.24
C GLU A 16 13.64 -11.59 -20.24
N SER A 17 14.40 -12.61 -19.82
CA SER A 17 14.74 -13.77 -20.67
C SER A 17 13.51 -14.61 -21.06
N LYS A 18 12.42 -14.53 -20.29
CA LYS A 18 11.11 -15.15 -20.60
C LYS A 18 10.21 -14.21 -21.43
N GLY A 19 10.72 -13.10 -21.93
CA GLY A 19 10.02 -12.16 -22.80
C GLY A 19 9.15 -11.14 -22.05
N HIS A 20 9.39 -10.93 -20.75
CA HIS A 20 8.72 -9.88 -19.99
C HIS A 20 9.41 -8.53 -20.21
N HIS A 21 8.60 -7.49 -20.32
CA HIS A 21 9.09 -6.12 -20.31
C HIS A 21 9.27 -5.65 -18.85
N ILE A 22 10.46 -5.17 -18.51
CA ILE A 22 10.72 -4.65 -17.17
C ILE A 22 10.15 -3.23 -17.07
N VAL A 23 9.24 -3.04 -16.12
CA VAL A 23 8.60 -1.74 -15.86
C VAL A 23 9.09 -1.15 -14.54
N PRO A 24 9.04 0.18 -14.37
CA PRO A 24 9.39 0.82 -13.11
C PRO A 24 8.34 0.54 -12.04
N SER A 25 8.77 0.62 -10.78
CA SER A 25 7.86 0.62 -9.63
C SER A 25 6.91 1.81 -9.70
N ALA A 26 5.61 1.57 -9.52
CA ALA A 26 4.66 2.65 -9.31
C ALA A 26 4.87 3.31 -7.95
N PRO A 27 4.37 4.55 -7.74
CA PRO A 27 4.35 5.19 -6.43
C PRO A 27 3.60 4.35 -5.39
N MET A 28 4.08 4.38 -4.14
CA MET A 28 3.40 3.70 -3.03
C MET A 28 2.11 4.41 -2.61
N VAL A 29 2.03 5.72 -2.85
CA VAL A 29 0.85 6.53 -2.50
C VAL A 29 0.01 6.73 -3.75
N ILE A 30 -1.23 6.24 -3.70
CA ILE A 30 -2.17 6.32 -4.81
C ILE A 30 -3.01 7.59 -4.64
N LYS A 31 -2.95 8.50 -5.61
CA LYS A 31 -3.66 9.78 -5.55
C LYS A 31 -5.06 9.72 -6.19
N ASP A 32 -5.22 8.86 -7.18
CA ASP A 32 -6.36 8.87 -8.10
C ASP A 32 -7.29 7.64 -7.97
N ASP A 33 -7.09 6.75 -6.98
CA ASP A 33 -7.97 5.61 -6.71
C ASP A 33 -8.70 5.81 -5.38
N PRO A 34 -10.04 5.97 -5.38
CA PRO A 34 -10.81 6.15 -4.14
C PRO A 34 -10.90 4.88 -3.29
N THR A 35 -10.57 3.71 -3.84
CA THR A 35 -10.66 2.41 -3.16
C THR A 35 -9.36 2.02 -2.49
N LEU A 36 -8.22 2.59 -2.91
CA LEU A 36 -6.89 2.29 -2.41
C LEU A 36 -6.13 3.57 -2.07
N MET A 37 -5.68 3.68 -0.83
CA MET A 37 -4.82 4.79 -0.39
C MET A 37 -3.36 4.54 -0.72
N PHE A 38 -2.93 3.28 -0.69
CA PHE A 38 -1.56 2.86 -0.89
C PHE A 38 -1.48 1.66 -1.83
N THR A 39 -0.39 1.56 -2.55
CA THR A 39 -0.03 0.37 -3.33
C THR A 39 0.33 -0.76 -2.36
N ASN A 40 -0.58 -1.70 -2.15
CA ASN A 40 -0.43 -2.82 -1.23
C ASN A 40 0.01 -4.12 -1.92
N ALA A 41 -0.01 -4.16 -3.25
CA ALA A 41 0.42 -5.27 -4.09
C ALA A 41 0.91 -4.78 -5.46
N GLY A 42 1.75 -5.56 -6.11
CA GLY A 42 2.33 -5.20 -7.41
C GLY A 42 1.30 -4.99 -8.52
N MET A 43 0.17 -5.69 -8.44
CA MET A 43 -0.90 -5.60 -9.43
C MET A 43 -1.67 -4.28 -9.44
N ASN A 44 -1.56 -3.46 -8.39
CA ASN A 44 -2.38 -2.25 -8.28
C ASN A 44 -2.20 -1.31 -9.47
N GLN A 45 -0.98 -1.17 -10.00
CA GLN A 45 -0.71 -0.36 -11.18
C GLN A 45 -1.32 -0.92 -12.48
N PHE A 46 -1.73 -2.21 -12.49
CA PHE A 46 -2.30 -2.90 -13.65
C PHE A 46 -3.80 -3.17 -13.53
N LYS A 47 -4.45 -2.68 -12.48
CA LYS A 47 -5.87 -2.92 -12.18
C LYS A 47 -6.78 -2.72 -13.39
N ASP A 48 -6.61 -1.62 -14.13
CA ASP A 48 -7.44 -1.31 -15.29
C ASP A 48 -7.19 -2.23 -16.48
N ILE A 49 -5.95 -2.69 -16.64
CA ILE A 49 -5.62 -3.68 -17.67
C ILE A 49 -6.28 -5.02 -17.33
N ILE A 50 -6.21 -5.43 -16.06
CA ILE A 50 -6.80 -6.70 -15.59
C ILE A 50 -8.33 -6.68 -15.75
N LEU A 51 -8.96 -5.56 -15.45
CA LEU A 51 -10.41 -5.37 -15.61
C LEU A 51 -10.85 -5.19 -17.08
N GLY A 52 -9.89 -5.05 -18.02
CA GLY A 52 -10.17 -4.81 -19.44
C GLY A 52 -10.56 -3.38 -19.76
N ASN A 53 -10.39 -2.44 -18.84
CA ASN A 53 -10.67 -1.02 -19.04
C ASN A 53 -9.67 -0.36 -20.02
N HIS A 54 -8.42 -0.86 -20.02
CA HIS A 54 -7.36 -0.42 -20.92
C HIS A 54 -6.65 -1.61 -21.56
N PRO A 55 -6.22 -1.51 -22.84
CA PRO A 55 -5.43 -2.55 -23.47
C PRO A 55 -4.04 -2.63 -22.83
N ALA A 56 -3.50 -3.82 -22.70
CA ALA A 56 -2.12 -4.02 -22.26
C ALA A 56 -1.14 -3.52 -23.33
N LYS A 57 -0.25 -2.61 -22.96
CA LYS A 57 0.86 -2.18 -23.84
C LYS A 57 1.84 -3.33 -24.10
N TYR A 58 2.09 -4.13 -23.07
CA TYR A 58 2.89 -5.34 -23.10
C TYR A 58 2.10 -6.47 -22.45
N GLN A 59 2.06 -7.64 -23.09
CA GLN A 59 1.32 -8.78 -22.56
C GLN A 59 2.03 -9.45 -21.38
N ARG A 60 3.36 -9.28 -21.29
CA ARG A 60 4.19 -9.77 -20.19
C ARG A 60 4.96 -8.62 -19.60
N VAL A 61 4.84 -8.43 -18.30
CA VAL A 61 5.61 -7.43 -17.56
C VAL A 61 6.17 -8.03 -16.28
N ALA A 62 7.29 -7.47 -15.81
CA ALA A 62 7.85 -7.80 -14.50
C ALA A 62 8.49 -6.55 -13.88
N ASP A 63 8.51 -6.51 -12.54
CA ASP A 63 9.15 -5.42 -11.80
C ASP A 63 9.59 -5.83 -10.38
N SER A 64 10.14 -4.84 -9.68
CA SER A 64 10.21 -4.79 -8.22
C SER A 64 9.37 -3.62 -7.76
N GLN A 65 8.18 -3.89 -7.24
CA GLN A 65 7.22 -2.88 -6.79
C GLN A 65 7.40 -2.56 -5.31
N LYS A 66 7.53 -1.28 -5.00
CA LYS A 66 7.44 -0.77 -3.62
C LYS A 66 5.99 -0.88 -3.14
N CYS A 67 5.76 -1.61 -2.06
CA CYS A 67 4.45 -1.81 -1.46
C CYS A 67 4.40 -1.24 -0.04
N LEU A 68 3.21 -0.78 0.35
CA LEU A 68 2.96 -0.21 1.68
C LEU A 68 1.70 -0.83 2.29
N ARG A 69 1.86 -1.55 3.42
CA ARG A 69 0.78 -2.23 4.15
C ARG A 69 0.61 -1.65 5.55
N VAL A 70 -0.16 -0.59 5.66
CA VAL A 70 -0.35 0.18 6.91
C VAL A 70 -1.81 0.60 7.15
N SER A 71 -2.73 0.06 6.35
CA SER A 71 -4.15 0.40 6.45
C SER A 71 -5.05 -0.61 5.73
N GLY A 72 -6.33 -0.64 6.10
CA GLY A 72 -7.35 -1.46 5.44
C GLY A 72 -7.25 -2.94 5.77
N LYS A 73 -7.51 -3.80 4.76
CA LYS A 73 -7.45 -5.26 4.86
C LYS A 73 -6.02 -5.77 5.11
N HIS A 74 -5.04 -5.06 4.55
CA HIS A 74 -3.61 -5.38 4.68
C HIS A 74 -2.94 -4.31 5.56
N ASN A 75 -2.74 -4.62 6.84
CA ASN A 75 -2.15 -3.70 7.81
C ASN A 75 -1.19 -4.45 8.74
N ASP A 76 0.09 -4.35 8.46
CA ASP A 76 1.17 -5.04 9.18
C ASP A 76 1.87 -4.13 10.23
N LEU A 77 1.32 -2.92 10.47
CA LEU A 77 2.00 -1.89 11.28
C LEU A 77 2.34 -2.35 12.71
N GLU A 78 1.48 -3.17 13.32
CA GLU A 78 1.66 -3.58 14.72
C GLU A 78 2.65 -4.73 14.87
N GLU A 79 2.77 -5.60 13.88
CA GLU A 79 3.70 -6.72 13.82
C GLU A 79 5.15 -6.26 13.59
N VAL A 80 5.31 -5.13 12.88
CA VAL A 80 6.63 -4.59 12.52
C VAL A 80 7.51 -4.33 13.74
N GLY A 81 8.70 -4.97 13.71
CA GLY A 81 9.69 -4.95 14.77
C GLY A 81 9.51 -6.03 15.83
N HIS A 82 8.28 -6.55 16.00
CA HIS A 82 7.97 -7.60 16.97
C HIS A 82 8.20 -9.00 16.41
N ASP A 83 7.91 -9.21 15.13
CA ASP A 83 8.24 -10.43 14.42
C ASP A 83 9.50 -10.27 13.54
N THR A 84 9.75 -11.23 12.64
CA THR A 84 10.98 -11.33 11.87
C THR A 84 10.83 -11.02 10.39
N TYR A 85 9.60 -10.82 9.87
CA TYR A 85 9.36 -10.79 8.43
C TYR A 85 8.25 -9.81 7.95
N HIS A 86 7.48 -9.16 8.84
CA HIS A 86 6.54 -8.12 8.45
C HIS A 86 7.19 -6.73 8.40
N HIS A 87 6.78 -5.95 7.41
CA HIS A 87 7.27 -4.60 7.14
C HIS A 87 6.13 -3.67 6.76
N THR A 88 6.26 -2.39 7.13
CA THR A 88 5.32 -1.37 6.62
C THR A 88 5.56 -1.12 5.14
N MET A 89 6.82 -0.97 4.73
CA MET A 89 7.25 -0.89 3.34
C MET A 89 8.11 -2.11 2.99
N PHE A 90 7.79 -2.78 1.90
CA PHE A 90 8.57 -3.90 1.37
C PHE A 90 8.59 -3.86 -0.16
N GLU A 91 9.55 -4.58 -0.75
CA GLU A 91 9.58 -4.77 -2.18
C GLU A 91 8.88 -6.08 -2.56
N MET A 92 7.99 -6.01 -3.54
CA MET A 92 7.34 -7.18 -4.12
C MET A 92 7.90 -7.39 -5.52
N LEU A 93 8.61 -8.50 -5.73
CA LEU A 93 9.04 -8.92 -7.05
C LEU A 93 7.85 -9.58 -7.73
N GLY A 94 7.43 -9.06 -8.87
CA GLY A 94 6.23 -9.50 -9.55
C GLY A 94 6.44 -9.77 -11.03
N ASN A 95 5.68 -10.73 -11.56
CA ASN A 95 5.53 -10.96 -12.98
C ASN A 95 4.07 -11.17 -13.34
N TRP A 96 3.67 -10.58 -14.47
CA TRP A 96 2.28 -10.56 -14.95
C TRP A 96 2.17 -11.07 -16.38
N SER A 97 1.03 -11.75 -16.64
CA SER A 97 0.60 -12.13 -17.99
C SER A 97 -0.82 -11.66 -18.21
N PHE A 98 -1.02 -10.80 -19.17
CA PHE A 98 -2.34 -10.28 -19.54
C PHE A 98 -2.90 -11.05 -20.73
N GLY A 99 -3.43 -12.28 -20.45
CA GLY A 99 -4.03 -13.14 -21.45
C GLY A 99 -3.06 -13.86 -22.39
N ASP A 100 -1.77 -13.99 -22.03
CA ASP A 100 -0.76 -14.68 -22.84
C ASP A 100 -0.49 -16.08 -22.27
N TYR A 101 0.22 -16.20 -21.14
CA TYR A 101 0.42 -17.49 -20.46
C TYR A 101 -0.39 -17.58 -19.16
N PHE A 102 -0.52 -18.81 -18.62
CA PHE A 102 -1.30 -19.01 -17.40
C PHE A 102 -0.58 -19.96 -16.42
N LYS A 103 -1.30 -20.78 -15.65
CA LYS A 103 -0.80 -21.57 -14.52
C LYS A 103 0.44 -22.41 -14.84
N LYS A 104 0.46 -23.07 -15.99
CA LYS A 104 1.54 -23.99 -16.37
C LYS A 104 2.89 -23.29 -16.42
N GLU A 105 2.97 -22.21 -17.18
CA GLU A 105 4.19 -21.44 -17.33
C GLU A 105 4.57 -20.74 -16.02
N ALA A 106 3.58 -20.16 -15.31
CA ALA A 106 3.81 -19.49 -14.04
C ALA A 106 4.45 -20.44 -13.01
N ILE A 107 3.90 -21.62 -12.82
CA ILE A 107 4.42 -22.65 -11.90
C ILE A 107 5.80 -23.15 -12.37
N SER A 108 5.95 -23.46 -13.66
CA SER A 108 7.21 -23.96 -14.20
C SER A 108 8.35 -22.95 -14.07
N TRP A 109 8.08 -21.68 -14.34
CA TRP A 109 9.09 -20.61 -14.20
C TRP A 109 9.38 -20.24 -12.76
N ALA A 110 8.39 -20.33 -11.87
CA ALA A 110 8.63 -20.16 -10.44
C ALA A 110 9.58 -21.25 -9.91
N TRP A 111 9.34 -22.51 -10.29
CA TRP A 111 10.24 -23.61 -9.95
C TRP A 111 11.64 -23.43 -10.54
N GLU A 112 11.74 -23.17 -11.85
CA GLU A 112 13.01 -22.92 -12.54
C GLU A 112 13.80 -21.80 -11.84
N TYR A 113 13.14 -20.70 -11.51
CA TYR A 113 13.81 -19.58 -10.85
C TYR A 113 14.32 -19.94 -9.46
N LEU A 114 13.47 -20.51 -8.60
CA LEU A 114 13.84 -20.82 -7.22
C LEU A 114 14.89 -21.95 -7.12
N VAL A 115 14.71 -23.03 -7.90
CA VAL A 115 15.51 -24.24 -7.76
C VAL A 115 16.71 -24.28 -8.72
N GLU A 116 16.50 -23.89 -9.99
CA GLU A 116 17.57 -24.00 -10.98
C GLU A 116 18.44 -22.76 -11.04
N VAL A 117 17.89 -21.56 -10.87
CA VAL A 117 18.65 -20.30 -10.88
C VAL A 117 19.17 -19.98 -9.48
N LEU A 118 18.31 -19.87 -8.48
CA LEU A 118 18.69 -19.46 -7.12
C LEU A 118 19.24 -20.62 -6.25
N LYS A 119 19.11 -21.87 -6.71
CA LYS A 119 19.64 -23.06 -6.03
C LYS A 119 19.08 -23.30 -4.63
N LEU A 120 17.83 -22.90 -4.39
CA LEU A 120 17.14 -23.30 -3.15
C LEU A 120 16.96 -24.82 -3.12
N ASN A 121 17.06 -25.42 -1.94
CA ASN A 121 16.86 -26.87 -1.78
C ASN A 121 15.39 -27.23 -1.97
N PRO A 122 15.02 -28.04 -2.98
CA PRO A 122 13.63 -28.41 -3.24
C PRO A 122 12.98 -29.20 -2.08
N GLU A 123 13.76 -29.89 -1.25
CA GLU A 123 13.25 -30.61 -0.06
C GLU A 123 12.69 -29.67 1.02
N HIS A 124 13.03 -28.39 0.96
CA HIS A 124 12.55 -27.38 1.89
C HIS A 124 11.36 -26.57 1.37
N LEU A 125 10.93 -26.84 0.13
CA LEU A 125 9.86 -26.11 -0.54
C LEU A 125 8.53 -26.84 -0.43
N TYR A 126 7.47 -26.09 -0.18
CA TYR A 126 6.08 -26.54 -0.15
C TYR A 126 5.25 -25.62 -1.04
N ALA A 127 4.25 -26.18 -1.72
CA ALA A 127 3.29 -25.38 -2.47
C ALA A 127 1.88 -25.60 -1.90
N THR A 128 1.11 -24.51 -1.79
CA THR A 128 -0.31 -24.60 -1.48
C THR A 128 -1.13 -24.54 -2.75
N VAL A 129 -2.32 -25.12 -2.74
CA VAL A 129 -3.32 -24.99 -3.79
C VAL A 129 -4.69 -24.75 -3.18
N PHE A 130 -5.49 -23.93 -3.82
CA PHE A 130 -6.83 -23.61 -3.36
C PHE A 130 -7.70 -24.86 -3.22
N GLU A 131 -8.25 -25.10 -2.02
CA GLU A 131 -9.06 -26.29 -1.74
C GLU A 131 -10.51 -26.20 -2.25
N GLY A 132 -10.92 -25.01 -2.72
CA GLY A 132 -12.27 -24.71 -3.16
C GLY A 132 -13.09 -23.99 -2.09
N SER A 133 -14.25 -23.49 -2.51
CA SER A 133 -15.28 -22.90 -1.65
C SER A 133 -16.66 -23.30 -2.17
N PRO A 134 -17.25 -24.38 -1.63
CA PRO A 134 -18.57 -24.85 -2.06
C PRO A 134 -19.66 -23.79 -1.94
N GLU A 135 -19.54 -22.90 -0.95
CA GLU A 135 -20.49 -21.79 -0.70
C GLU A 135 -20.52 -20.78 -1.85
N GLU A 136 -19.40 -20.61 -2.56
CA GLU A 136 -19.28 -19.73 -3.73
C GLU A 136 -19.29 -20.51 -5.05
N GLY A 137 -19.51 -21.84 -5.01
CA GLY A 137 -19.52 -22.69 -6.18
C GLY A 137 -18.13 -22.89 -6.81
N LEU A 138 -17.06 -22.66 -6.04
CA LEU A 138 -15.68 -22.82 -6.49
C LEU A 138 -15.13 -24.19 -6.13
N SER A 139 -14.59 -24.90 -7.12
CA SER A 139 -13.92 -26.18 -6.93
C SER A 139 -12.46 -26.01 -6.54
N ARG A 140 -11.87 -27.11 -6.03
CA ARG A 140 -10.43 -27.21 -5.80
C ARG A 140 -9.64 -26.96 -7.08
N ASP A 141 -8.49 -26.31 -6.96
CA ASP A 141 -7.60 -26.06 -8.10
C ASP A 141 -6.72 -27.29 -8.42
N ASP A 142 -7.37 -28.33 -8.99
CA ASP A 142 -6.69 -29.56 -9.40
C ASP A 142 -5.71 -29.34 -10.55
N GLU A 143 -5.92 -28.32 -11.36
CA GLU A 143 -5.02 -27.94 -12.44
C GLU A 143 -3.67 -27.47 -11.89
N ALA A 144 -3.65 -26.55 -10.93
CA ALA A 144 -2.42 -26.12 -10.28
C ALA A 144 -1.73 -27.27 -9.55
N ALA A 145 -2.50 -28.11 -8.84
CA ALA A 145 -1.95 -29.29 -8.18
C ALA A 145 -1.24 -30.22 -9.16
N SER A 146 -1.82 -30.48 -10.33
CA SER A 146 -1.24 -31.35 -11.37
C SER A 146 0.06 -30.82 -11.96
N TYR A 147 0.23 -29.49 -12.04
CA TYR A 147 1.49 -28.88 -12.46
C TYR A 147 2.55 -28.99 -11.37
N TRP A 148 2.20 -28.79 -10.10
CA TRP A 148 3.13 -28.95 -8.98
C TRP A 148 3.60 -30.40 -8.81
N GLU A 149 2.76 -31.41 -9.08
CA GLU A 149 3.14 -32.83 -9.03
C GLU A 149 4.28 -33.21 -9.99
N GLN A 150 4.60 -32.35 -10.97
CA GLN A 150 5.76 -32.54 -11.85
C GLN A 150 7.09 -32.21 -11.17
N PHE A 151 7.06 -31.44 -10.11
CA PHE A 151 8.22 -30.87 -9.42
C PHE A 151 8.33 -31.26 -7.96
N LEU A 152 7.21 -31.37 -7.26
CA LEU A 152 7.14 -31.64 -5.83
C LEU A 152 6.49 -33.00 -5.55
N PRO A 153 6.93 -33.72 -4.50
CA PRO A 153 6.22 -34.88 -4.02
C PRO A 153 4.84 -34.45 -3.48
N LYS A 154 3.87 -35.36 -3.51
CA LYS A 154 2.46 -35.05 -3.14
C LYS A 154 2.28 -34.54 -1.71
N ASP A 155 3.13 -34.96 -0.81
CA ASP A 155 3.13 -34.54 0.58
C ASP A 155 3.67 -33.10 0.76
N HIS A 156 4.31 -32.52 -0.25
CA HIS A 156 4.71 -31.11 -0.28
C HIS A 156 3.67 -30.21 -0.98
N ILE A 157 2.56 -30.77 -1.46
CA ILE A 157 1.45 -30.01 -2.05
C ILE A 157 0.29 -30.01 -1.05
N ILE A 158 -0.09 -28.86 -0.56
CA ILE A 158 -0.99 -28.67 0.57
C ILE A 158 -2.25 -27.95 0.10
N ASN A 159 -3.42 -28.41 0.55
CA ASN A 159 -4.66 -27.68 0.32
C ASN A 159 -4.71 -26.47 1.26
N GLY A 160 -4.96 -25.29 0.69
CA GLY A 160 -5.18 -24.07 1.46
C GLY A 160 -6.62 -23.57 1.33
N ASN A 161 -7.12 -23.04 2.41
CA ASN A 161 -8.48 -22.53 2.49
C ASN A 161 -8.65 -21.20 1.70
N LYS A 162 -9.86 -20.68 1.66
CA LYS A 162 -10.16 -19.44 0.94
C LYS A 162 -9.38 -18.22 1.49
N HIS A 163 -9.13 -18.17 2.79
CA HIS A 163 -8.39 -17.05 3.40
C HIS A 163 -6.96 -16.97 2.86
N ASP A 164 -6.31 -18.11 2.72
CA ASP A 164 -4.90 -18.19 2.32
C ASP A 164 -4.72 -18.31 0.80
N ASN A 165 -5.61 -19.07 0.13
CA ASN A 165 -5.42 -19.45 -1.27
C ASN A 165 -6.49 -18.91 -2.24
N PHE A 166 -7.23 -17.87 -1.87
CA PHE A 166 -8.07 -17.11 -2.80
C PHE A 166 -7.81 -15.62 -2.61
N TRP A 167 -6.97 -15.07 -3.47
CA TRP A 167 -6.55 -13.68 -3.36
C TRP A 167 -7.62 -12.72 -3.87
N GLU A 168 -7.85 -11.64 -3.12
CA GLU A 168 -8.79 -10.57 -3.44
C GLU A 168 -8.11 -9.22 -3.25
N MET A 169 -8.22 -8.33 -4.23
CA MET A 169 -7.65 -6.98 -4.17
C MET A 169 -8.24 -6.17 -3.00
N GLY A 170 -9.54 -6.32 -2.77
CA GLY A 170 -10.31 -5.65 -1.73
C GLY A 170 -11.70 -6.29 -1.61
N ASP A 171 -12.68 -5.53 -1.14
CA ASP A 171 -14.08 -5.99 -1.05
C ASP A 171 -14.70 -6.17 -2.44
N THR A 172 -14.17 -5.49 -3.44
CA THR A 172 -14.55 -5.60 -4.86
C THR A 172 -13.30 -5.54 -5.74
N GLY A 173 -13.39 -6.06 -6.96
CA GLY A 173 -12.32 -6.01 -7.95
C GLY A 173 -11.75 -7.37 -8.34
N PRO A 174 -10.61 -7.40 -9.04
CA PRO A 174 -10.00 -8.63 -9.53
C PRO A 174 -9.68 -9.59 -8.39
N CYS A 175 -9.95 -10.89 -8.62
CA CYS A 175 -9.68 -11.95 -7.67
C CYS A 175 -9.52 -13.31 -8.37
N GLY A 176 -9.01 -14.27 -7.62
CA GLY A 176 -8.87 -15.64 -8.11
C GLY A 176 -8.14 -16.56 -7.14
N PRO A 177 -8.18 -17.88 -7.40
CA PRO A 177 -7.40 -18.82 -6.64
C PRO A 177 -5.91 -18.53 -6.78
N CYS A 178 -5.14 -18.84 -5.76
CA CYS A 178 -3.70 -18.69 -5.79
C CYS A 178 -2.97 -19.92 -5.25
N SER A 179 -1.70 -19.97 -5.53
CA SER A 179 -0.78 -20.99 -5.07
C SER A 179 0.43 -20.32 -4.44
N GLU A 180 0.62 -20.54 -3.16
CA GLU A 180 1.76 -19.99 -2.43
C GLU A 180 2.92 -20.98 -2.43
N ILE A 181 4.14 -20.46 -2.48
CA ILE A 181 5.36 -21.23 -2.29
C ILE A 181 5.94 -20.87 -0.94
N HIS A 182 6.07 -21.87 -0.08
CA HIS A 182 6.63 -21.75 1.27
C HIS A 182 8.01 -22.40 1.32
N ILE A 183 8.86 -21.87 2.21
CA ILE A 183 10.17 -22.43 2.49
C ILE A 183 10.32 -22.74 3.98
N ASP A 184 10.87 -23.90 4.30
CA ASP A 184 11.22 -24.32 5.66
C ASP A 184 12.70 -24.03 5.92
N LEU A 185 12.97 -22.95 6.66
CA LEU A 185 14.30 -22.45 7.01
C LEU A 185 14.83 -23.05 8.33
N ARG A 186 14.07 -23.93 8.97
CA ARG A 186 14.46 -24.52 10.26
C ARG A 186 15.70 -25.41 10.12
N PRO A 187 16.48 -25.58 11.21
CA PRO A 187 17.55 -26.56 11.27
C PRO A 187 17.04 -28.00 10.99
N ALA A 188 17.91 -28.85 10.46
CA ALA A 188 17.56 -30.24 10.13
C ALA A 188 17.00 -31.04 11.33
N GLU A 189 17.51 -30.77 12.55
CA GLU A 189 17.05 -31.41 13.78
C GLU A 189 15.60 -31.07 14.13
N GLU A 190 15.14 -29.87 13.81
CA GLU A 190 13.75 -29.43 14.02
C GLU A 190 12.83 -30.00 12.93
N ARG A 191 13.30 -30.00 11.68
CA ARG A 191 12.55 -30.59 10.56
C ARG A 191 12.33 -32.10 10.75
N ALA A 192 13.30 -32.80 11.37
CA ALA A 192 13.16 -34.22 11.69
C ALA A 192 12.08 -34.52 12.75
N LYS A 193 11.75 -33.54 13.61
CA LYS A 193 10.75 -33.71 14.68
C LYS A 193 9.33 -33.43 14.20
N ILE A 194 9.17 -32.38 13.40
CA ILE A 194 7.88 -31.93 12.88
C ILE A 194 8.08 -31.60 11.41
N SER A 195 7.26 -32.18 10.54
CA SER A 195 7.30 -31.88 9.11
C SER A 195 7.00 -30.40 8.85
N GLY A 196 7.70 -29.79 7.90
CA GLY A 196 7.38 -28.44 7.45
C GLY A 196 5.96 -28.32 6.91
N ARG A 197 5.43 -29.40 6.32
CA ARG A 197 4.05 -29.51 5.88
C ARG A 197 3.04 -29.08 6.96
N ASP A 198 3.25 -29.51 8.19
CA ASP A 198 2.32 -29.29 9.30
C ASP A 198 2.43 -27.86 9.89
N LEU A 199 3.38 -27.08 9.38
CA LEU A 199 3.64 -25.71 9.80
C LEU A 199 3.35 -24.65 8.72
N VAL A 200 3.05 -25.07 7.50
CA VAL A 200 2.62 -24.16 6.44
C VAL A 200 1.30 -23.49 6.84
N ASN A 201 1.23 -22.16 6.76
CA ASN A 201 0.07 -21.34 7.15
C ASN A 201 -0.35 -21.48 8.65
N HIS A 202 0.64 -21.76 9.53
CA HIS A 202 0.46 -21.84 10.98
C HIS A 202 1.35 -20.85 11.74
N ASP A 203 1.65 -19.68 11.16
CA ASP A 203 2.39 -18.56 11.75
C ASP A 203 3.77 -18.95 12.32
N HIS A 204 4.42 -19.99 11.73
CA HIS A 204 5.74 -20.37 12.17
C HIS A 204 6.80 -19.45 11.59
N PRO A 205 7.67 -18.79 12.42
CA PRO A 205 8.58 -17.73 11.95
C PRO A 205 9.67 -18.19 10.96
N GLN A 206 9.85 -19.50 10.78
CA GLN A 206 10.85 -20.08 9.88
C GLN A 206 10.24 -21.04 8.82
N VAL A 207 8.92 -21.17 8.77
CA VAL A 207 8.20 -21.84 7.68
C VAL A 207 7.27 -20.81 7.05
N ILE A 208 7.80 -20.11 6.07
CA ILE A 208 7.21 -18.85 5.59
C ILE A 208 6.86 -18.91 4.11
N GLU A 209 5.79 -18.24 3.75
CA GLU A 209 5.48 -17.91 2.36
C GLU A 209 6.55 -16.96 1.81
N ILE A 210 7.12 -17.30 0.65
CA ILE A 210 8.06 -16.45 -0.08
C ILE A 210 7.48 -15.93 -1.40
N TRP A 211 6.55 -16.65 -2.03
CA TRP A 211 5.99 -16.27 -3.32
C TRP A 211 4.52 -16.70 -3.43
N ASN A 212 3.66 -15.78 -3.83
CA ASN A 212 2.26 -16.08 -4.15
C ASN A 212 2.02 -15.97 -5.66
N LEU A 213 1.50 -17.04 -6.28
CA LEU A 213 1.12 -17.11 -7.69
C LEU A 213 -0.40 -16.99 -7.79
N VAL A 214 -0.90 -15.83 -8.17
CA VAL A 214 -2.35 -15.56 -8.27
C VAL A 214 -2.83 -15.82 -9.70
N PHE A 215 -3.85 -16.67 -9.81
CA PHE A 215 -4.50 -17.03 -11.07
C PHE A 215 -5.80 -16.24 -11.20
N MET A 216 -5.70 -14.96 -11.56
CA MET A 216 -6.85 -14.07 -11.64
C MET A 216 -7.78 -14.49 -12.77
N GLN A 217 -9.02 -14.81 -12.40
CA GLN A 217 -10.05 -15.27 -13.31
C GLN A 217 -11.37 -14.55 -13.13
N TYR A 218 -11.57 -13.86 -12.01
CA TYR A 218 -12.84 -13.28 -11.61
C TYR A 218 -12.72 -11.80 -11.21
N ASN A 219 -13.85 -11.11 -11.31
CA ASN A 219 -14.08 -9.80 -10.72
C ASN A 219 -15.17 -9.95 -9.63
N ARG A 220 -14.84 -9.60 -8.39
CA ARG A 220 -15.80 -9.57 -7.26
C ARG A 220 -16.65 -8.32 -7.37
N LYS A 221 -17.96 -8.50 -7.46
CA LYS A 221 -18.94 -7.42 -7.49
C LYS A 221 -19.34 -6.95 -6.10
N ALA A 222 -19.98 -5.79 -6.02
CA ALA A 222 -20.46 -5.21 -4.76
C ALA A 222 -21.55 -6.07 -4.05
N ASP A 223 -22.26 -6.91 -4.79
CA ASP A 223 -23.23 -7.87 -4.26
C ASP A 223 -22.59 -9.19 -3.79
N GLY A 224 -21.25 -9.29 -3.91
CA GLY A 224 -20.48 -10.47 -3.55
C GLY A 224 -20.38 -11.53 -4.66
N SER A 225 -21.06 -11.38 -5.79
CA SER A 225 -21.00 -12.31 -6.91
C SER A 225 -19.64 -12.25 -7.63
N LEU A 226 -19.31 -13.35 -8.34
CA LEU A 226 -18.09 -13.46 -9.15
C LEU A 226 -18.45 -13.45 -10.62
N GLU A 227 -17.88 -12.52 -11.38
CA GLU A 227 -17.94 -12.50 -12.83
C GLU A 227 -16.59 -12.90 -13.43
N PRO A 228 -16.55 -13.70 -14.51
CA PRO A 228 -15.29 -13.96 -15.21
C PRO A 228 -14.65 -12.68 -15.73
N LEU A 229 -13.32 -12.57 -15.60
CA LEU A 229 -12.55 -11.50 -16.24
C LEU A 229 -12.53 -11.68 -17.78
N PRO A 230 -12.33 -10.58 -18.53
CA PRO A 230 -12.22 -10.65 -20.00
C PRO A 230 -11.11 -11.57 -20.49
N ALA A 231 -10.02 -11.68 -19.73
CA ALA A 231 -8.92 -12.59 -19.97
C ALA A 231 -8.42 -13.18 -18.66
N LYS A 232 -7.84 -14.38 -18.73
CA LYS A 232 -7.11 -14.97 -17.60
C LYS A 232 -5.80 -14.23 -17.41
N VAL A 233 -5.48 -13.84 -16.20
CA VAL A 233 -4.31 -13.05 -15.86
C VAL A 233 -3.47 -13.79 -14.83
N ILE A 234 -2.16 -13.82 -15.06
CA ILE A 234 -1.18 -14.17 -14.03
C ILE A 234 -0.77 -12.89 -13.32
N ASP A 235 -0.87 -12.92 -12.00
CA ASP A 235 -0.33 -11.95 -11.09
C ASP A 235 0.50 -12.68 -10.05
N THR A 236 1.76 -12.31 -9.88
CA THR A 236 2.58 -12.94 -8.84
C THR A 236 3.22 -11.89 -7.95
N GLY A 237 3.39 -12.25 -6.67
CA GLY A 237 4.06 -11.41 -5.70
C GLY A 237 5.01 -12.22 -4.83
N MET A 238 6.31 -11.98 -5.00
CA MET A 238 7.34 -12.58 -4.16
C MET A 238 7.90 -11.53 -3.19
N GLY A 239 7.87 -11.86 -1.91
CA GLY A 239 8.45 -11.02 -0.86
C GLY A 239 9.96 -10.92 -1.00
N PHE A 240 10.46 -9.78 -1.47
CA PHE A 240 11.88 -9.59 -1.73
C PHE A 240 12.73 -9.78 -0.47
N GLU A 241 12.35 -9.17 0.65
CA GLU A 241 13.05 -9.28 1.91
C GLU A 241 13.07 -10.72 2.44
N ARG A 242 11.93 -11.44 2.28
CA ARG A 242 11.83 -12.87 2.65
C ARG A 242 12.72 -13.74 1.77
N LEU A 243 12.80 -13.45 0.47
CA LEU A 243 13.70 -14.14 -0.43
C LEU A 243 15.16 -13.89 -0.09
N CYS A 244 15.54 -12.64 0.24
CA CYS A 244 16.88 -12.31 0.73
C CYS A 244 17.22 -13.09 2.00
N MET A 245 16.28 -13.17 2.95
CA MET A 245 16.45 -13.95 4.18
C MET A 245 16.75 -15.42 3.88
N ALA A 246 15.98 -16.04 3.01
CA ALA A 246 16.17 -17.44 2.63
C ALA A 246 17.52 -17.68 1.94
N LEU A 247 17.90 -16.84 0.97
CA LEU A 247 19.14 -17.00 0.20
C LEU A 247 20.39 -16.65 1.00
N GLN A 248 20.28 -15.77 1.98
CA GLN A 248 21.40 -15.38 2.85
C GLN A 248 21.50 -16.26 4.10
N GLY A 249 20.63 -17.29 4.22
CA GLY A 249 20.64 -18.24 5.34
C GLY A 249 20.38 -17.57 6.68
N LYS A 250 19.47 -16.59 6.71
CA LYS A 250 19.08 -15.84 7.91
C LYS A 250 17.72 -16.33 8.43
N THR A 251 17.42 -16.01 9.68
CA THR A 251 16.15 -16.33 10.35
C THR A 251 15.29 -15.11 10.60
N SER A 252 15.76 -13.94 10.16
CA SER A 252 15.03 -12.68 10.19
C SER A 252 15.41 -11.81 8.99
N ASN A 253 14.44 -11.13 8.39
CA ASN A 253 14.69 -10.13 7.35
C ASN A 253 15.66 -9.05 7.83
N TYR A 254 15.59 -8.70 9.13
CA TYR A 254 16.45 -7.68 9.74
C TYR A 254 17.92 -8.09 9.80
N ASP A 255 18.26 -9.38 9.66
CA ASP A 255 19.64 -9.89 9.66
C ASP A 255 20.26 -9.94 8.26
N THR A 256 19.51 -9.56 7.23
CA THR A 256 19.97 -9.48 5.84
C THR A 256 20.71 -8.16 5.55
N ASP A 257 21.37 -8.09 4.42
CA ASP A 257 22.01 -6.87 3.94
C ASP A 257 21.03 -5.74 3.58
N VAL A 258 19.74 -6.05 3.47
CA VAL A 258 18.68 -5.04 3.31
C VAL A 258 18.58 -4.13 4.55
N PHE A 259 18.70 -4.68 5.76
CA PHE A 259 18.48 -3.94 7.01
C PHE A 259 19.75 -3.73 7.86
N GLN A 260 20.74 -4.62 7.76
CA GLN A 260 21.92 -4.57 8.60
C GLN A 260 22.70 -3.24 8.53
N PRO A 261 22.88 -2.58 7.39
CA PRO A 261 23.54 -1.26 7.36
C PRO A 261 22.78 -0.23 8.21
N MET A 262 21.45 -0.24 8.15
CA MET A 262 20.59 0.68 8.91
C MET A 262 20.64 0.38 10.41
N LEU A 263 20.52 -0.89 10.81
CA LEU A 263 20.60 -1.30 12.22
C LEU A 263 21.93 -0.93 12.84
N LYS A 264 23.05 -1.11 12.12
CA LYS A 264 24.39 -0.69 12.56
C LYS A 264 24.49 0.83 12.75
N ALA A 265 23.89 1.60 11.85
CA ALA A 265 23.89 3.06 11.98
C ALA A 265 23.06 3.51 13.19
N ILE A 266 21.90 2.91 13.41
CA ILE A 266 21.04 3.20 14.59
C ILE A 266 21.77 2.82 15.88
N ALA A 267 22.39 1.64 15.94
CA ALA A 267 23.16 1.17 17.08
C ALA A 267 24.32 2.14 17.41
N ALA A 268 25.06 2.58 16.39
CA ALA A 268 26.17 3.53 16.56
C ALA A 268 25.69 4.89 17.08
N MET A 269 24.55 5.39 16.61
CA MET A 269 23.99 6.68 17.06
C MET A 269 23.43 6.62 18.47
N SER A 270 22.86 5.50 18.88
CA SER A 270 22.26 5.32 20.21
C SER A 270 23.24 4.83 21.26
N GLY A 271 24.43 4.35 20.86
CA GLY A 271 25.39 3.71 21.76
C GLY A 271 24.89 2.35 22.28
N THR A 272 23.98 1.70 21.56
CA THR A 272 23.40 0.38 21.89
C THR A 272 23.96 -0.70 20.95
N GLU A 273 23.73 -1.97 21.29
CA GLU A 273 24.19 -3.11 20.50
C GLU A 273 22.98 -3.98 20.14
N TYR A 274 22.74 -4.18 18.82
CA TYR A 274 21.66 -5.05 18.33
C TYR A 274 21.91 -6.51 18.74
N GLY A 275 20.86 -7.18 19.23
CA GLY A 275 20.90 -8.57 19.69
C GLY A 275 21.21 -8.72 21.19
N LYS A 276 21.26 -7.63 21.97
CA LYS A 276 21.53 -7.66 23.42
C LYS A 276 20.30 -7.42 24.28
N ASP A 277 19.41 -6.54 23.86
CA ASP A 277 18.19 -6.19 24.59
C ASP A 277 16.98 -6.21 23.66
N LYS A 278 15.98 -7.01 24.02
CA LYS A 278 14.79 -7.23 23.19
C LYS A 278 14.04 -5.93 22.86
N GLN A 279 13.93 -5.01 23.81
CA GLN A 279 13.18 -3.76 23.60
C GLN A 279 13.96 -2.80 22.69
N GLN A 280 15.29 -2.74 22.87
CA GLN A 280 16.16 -1.97 21.99
C GLN A 280 16.18 -2.56 20.58
N ASP A 281 16.20 -3.88 20.44
CA ASP A 281 16.15 -4.56 19.14
C ASP A 281 14.86 -4.25 18.41
N ILE A 282 13.71 -4.32 19.09
CA ILE A 282 12.41 -3.93 18.53
C ILE A 282 12.46 -2.47 18.08
N ALA A 283 12.97 -1.57 18.92
CA ALA A 283 13.06 -0.15 18.58
C ALA A 283 13.92 0.09 17.33
N MET A 284 15.08 -0.58 17.24
CA MET A 284 15.96 -0.48 16.07
C MET A 284 15.29 -1.00 14.80
N ARG A 285 14.54 -2.13 14.88
CA ARG A 285 13.80 -2.71 13.76
C ARG A 285 12.70 -1.77 13.28
N VAL A 286 11.90 -1.23 14.21
CA VAL A 286 10.84 -0.26 13.90
C VAL A 286 11.40 0.97 13.19
N ILE A 287 12.51 1.53 13.68
CA ILE A 287 13.14 2.71 13.07
C ILE A 287 13.68 2.36 11.69
N ALA A 288 14.36 1.21 11.53
CA ALA A 288 14.94 0.77 10.27
C ALA A 288 13.86 0.51 9.19
N ASP A 289 12.72 -0.03 9.58
CA ASP A 289 11.56 -0.20 8.70
C ASP A 289 10.93 1.14 8.34
N HIS A 290 10.63 1.96 9.33
CA HIS A 290 9.83 3.17 9.16
C HIS A 290 10.55 4.26 8.38
N ILE A 291 11.88 4.38 8.48
CA ILE A 291 12.63 5.33 7.66
C ILE A 291 12.49 5.04 6.15
N ARG A 292 12.41 3.76 5.75
CA ARG A 292 12.14 3.37 4.37
C ARG A 292 10.77 3.88 3.92
N THR A 293 9.74 3.58 4.72
CA THR A 293 8.36 4.00 4.45
C THR A 293 8.23 5.51 4.31
N ILE A 294 8.81 6.26 5.24
CA ILE A 294 8.71 7.72 5.28
C ILE A 294 9.46 8.34 4.09
N ALA A 295 10.70 7.91 3.85
CA ALA A 295 11.52 8.45 2.79
C ALA A 295 10.89 8.22 1.41
N PHE A 296 10.43 7.00 1.12
CA PHE A 296 9.79 6.70 -0.16
C PHE A 296 8.42 7.37 -0.33
N SER A 297 7.64 7.52 0.75
CA SER A 297 6.37 8.25 0.67
C SER A 297 6.59 9.73 0.34
N ILE A 298 7.60 10.37 0.93
CA ILE A 298 7.98 11.75 0.60
C ILE A 298 8.46 11.83 -0.84
N THR A 299 9.27 10.87 -1.30
CA THR A 299 9.73 10.76 -2.69
C THR A 299 8.57 10.68 -3.68
N ASP A 300 7.50 9.96 -3.33
CA ASP A 300 6.28 9.85 -4.13
C ASP A 300 5.38 11.11 -4.02
N GLY A 301 5.85 12.18 -3.34
CA GLY A 301 5.15 13.45 -3.20
C GLY A 301 4.11 13.46 -2.09
N GLN A 302 4.15 12.51 -1.15
CA GLN A 302 3.26 12.49 0.02
C GLN A 302 3.97 12.99 1.26
N LEU A 303 3.71 14.24 1.62
CA LEU A 303 4.21 14.82 2.87
C LEU A 303 3.38 14.37 4.07
N PRO A 304 3.99 14.24 5.26
CA PRO A 304 3.26 14.09 6.51
C PRO A 304 2.23 15.21 6.71
N SER A 305 1.01 14.87 7.06
CA SER A 305 -0.07 15.86 7.23
C SER A 305 -1.11 15.41 8.27
N ASN A 306 -2.18 16.18 8.45
CA ASN A 306 -3.26 15.87 9.39
C ASN A 306 -4.41 15.05 8.76
N ALA A 307 -4.30 14.67 7.49
CA ALA A 307 -5.40 14.01 6.80
C ALA A 307 -4.90 12.92 5.83
N LYS A 308 -5.78 11.97 5.53
CA LYS A 308 -5.60 10.93 4.51
C LYS A 308 -4.24 10.20 4.63
N ALA A 309 -3.57 9.96 3.50
CA ALA A 309 -2.28 9.28 3.44
C ALA A 309 -1.21 10.00 4.28
N GLY A 310 -1.16 11.34 4.23
CA GLY A 310 -0.19 12.11 5.02
C GLY A 310 -0.33 11.93 6.53
N TYR A 311 -1.55 11.70 7.03
CA TYR A 311 -1.77 11.36 8.44
C TYR A 311 -1.16 10.01 8.80
N VAL A 312 -1.32 9.02 7.94
CA VAL A 312 -0.73 7.69 8.16
C VAL A 312 0.79 7.77 8.18
N ILE A 313 1.40 8.49 7.23
CA ILE A 313 2.86 8.68 7.16
C ILE A 313 3.36 9.44 8.40
N ARG A 314 2.66 10.49 8.83
CA ARG A 314 2.99 11.21 10.07
C ARG A 314 2.94 10.30 11.30
N ARG A 315 1.94 9.41 11.38
CA ARG A 315 1.80 8.44 12.48
C ARG A 315 2.96 7.45 12.52
N ILE A 316 3.40 6.96 11.36
CA ILE A 316 4.55 6.06 11.23
C ILE A 316 5.84 6.77 11.68
N LEU A 317 6.07 8.01 11.23
CA LEU A 317 7.20 8.81 11.67
C LEU A 317 7.21 8.99 13.19
N ARG A 318 6.10 9.40 13.76
CA ARG A 318 5.95 9.60 15.21
C ARG A 318 6.17 8.31 16.00
N ARG A 319 5.72 7.17 15.46
CA ARG A 319 5.99 5.85 16.07
C ARG A 319 7.49 5.59 16.14
N ALA A 320 8.23 5.81 15.08
CA ALA A 320 9.68 5.60 15.05
C ALA A 320 10.42 6.55 16.00
N VAL A 321 10.08 7.85 16.00
CA VAL A 321 10.66 8.85 16.91
C VAL A 321 10.42 8.47 18.36
N ARG A 322 9.21 7.99 18.70
CA ARG A 322 8.89 7.52 20.04
C ARG A 322 9.75 6.33 20.46
N TYR A 323 9.90 5.33 19.59
CA TYR A 323 10.76 4.19 19.89
C TYR A 323 12.21 4.62 20.16
N GLY A 324 12.73 5.56 19.35
CA GLY A 324 14.04 6.16 19.57
C GLY A 324 14.13 6.91 20.90
N TYR A 325 13.11 7.72 21.22
CA TYR A 325 13.05 8.46 22.48
C TYR A 325 12.98 7.56 23.72
N THR A 326 12.10 6.55 23.68
CA THR A 326 11.80 5.70 24.84
C THR A 326 12.89 4.66 25.11
N PHE A 327 13.35 3.97 24.07
CA PHE A 327 14.19 2.78 24.24
C PHE A 327 15.66 3.00 23.86
N LEU A 328 15.95 4.01 23.02
CA LEU A 328 17.30 4.28 22.55
C LEU A 328 17.86 5.63 23.04
N GLY A 329 17.16 6.31 23.94
CA GLY A 329 17.60 7.57 24.55
C GLY A 329 17.73 8.76 23.58
N GLN A 330 17.15 8.70 22.39
CA GLN A 330 17.24 9.74 21.38
C GLN A 330 16.31 10.92 21.72
N LYS A 331 16.85 11.95 22.38
CA LYS A 331 16.09 13.13 22.83
C LYS A 331 16.05 14.28 21.82
N GLN A 332 16.78 14.16 20.73
CA GLN A 332 16.86 15.13 19.63
C GLN A 332 16.54 14.43 18.31
N ALA A 333 16.19 15.21 17.28
CA ALA A 333 15.95 14.68 15.95
C ALA A 333 17.16 13.89 15.44
N PHE A 334 16.93 12.66 14.99
CA PHE A 334 17.98 11.73 14.61
C PHE A 334 17.65 10.95 13.32
N MET A 335 16.37 10.70 13.01
CA MET A 335 15.97 9.85 11.88
C MET A 335 16.46 10.40 10.54
N TYR A 336 16.41 11.72 10.35
CA TYR A 336 16.91 12.34 9.11
C TYR A 336 18.38 12.00 8.84
N LYS A 337 19.19 11.74 9.88
CA LYS A 337 20.61 11.34 9.76
C LYS A 337 20.80 9.91 9.23
N LEU A 338 19.73 9.11 9.22
CA LEU A 338 19.72 7.75 8.66
C LEU A 338 19.51 7.74 7.14
N LEU A 339 19.02 8.84 6.56
CA LEU A 339 18.73 8.90 5.14
C LEU A 339 19.95 8.62 4.24
N PRO A 340 21.17 9.12 4.51
CA PRO A 340 22.34 8.75 3.72
C PRO A 340 22.56 7.23 3.66
N VAL A 341 22.38 6.51 4.77
CA VAL A 341 22.53 5.06 4.82
C VAL A 341 21.47 4.35 3.95
N LEU A 342 20.23 4.86 3.96
CA LEU A 342 19.17 4.35 3.10
C LEU A 342 19.50 4.57 1.63
N ILE A 343 20.01 5.75 1.28
CA ILE A 343 20.42 6.10 -0.09
C ILE A 343 21.57 5.19 -0.55
N ASP A 344 22.57 4.96 0.27
CA ASP A 344 23.68 4.07 -0.05
C ASP A 344 23.22 2.63 -0.32
N ASN A 345 22.16 2.20 0.39
CA ASN A 345 21.62 0.84 0.27
C ASN A 345 20.62 0.68 -0.89
N MET A 346 19.78 1.67 -1.17
CA MET A 346 18.66 1.57 -2.11
C MET A 346 18.70 2.58 -3.26
N GLY A 347 19.55 3.60 -3.20
CA GLY A 347 19.57 4.71 -4.18
C GLY A 347 19.93 4.30 -5.60
N GLU A 348 20.67 3.20 -5.81
CA GLU A 348 20.95 2.68 -7.14
C GLU A 348 19.68 2.08 -7.78
N ALA A 349 18.89 1.35 -7.00
CA ALA A 349 17.62 0.77 -7.47
C ALA A 349 16.51 1.82 -7.62
N TYR A 350 16.58 2.88 -6.80
CA TYR A 350 15.57 3.94 -6.70
C TYR A 350 16.25 5.32 -6.72
N PRO A 351 16.69 5.81 -7.90
CA PRO A 351 17.46 7.05 -8.02
C PRO A 351 16.67 8.30 -7.57
N GLU A 352 15.34 8.21 -7.49
CA GLU A 352 14.49 9.26 -6.94
C GLU A 352 14.80 9.60 -5.48
N LEU A 353 15.27 8.64 -4.67
CA LEU A 353 15.73 8.89 -3.30
C LEU A 353 16.95 9.84 -3.28
N VAL A 354 17.86 9.65 -4.25
CA VAL A 354 19.05 10.48 -4.38
C VAL A 354 18.67 11.88 -4.81
N ALA A 355 17.77 11.98 -5.80
CA ALA A 355 17.32 13.25 -6.37
C ALA A 355 16.62 14.15 -5.34
N GLN A 356 15.85 13.56 -4.42
CA GLN A 356 15.06 14.30 -3.43
C GLN A 356 15.67 14.30 -2.01
N LYS A 357 16.95 13.92 -1.88
CA LYS A 357 17.62 13.79 -0.57
C LYS A 357 17.37 14.99 0.34
N THR A 358 17.61 16.20 -0.15
CA THR A 358 17.50 17.43 0.66
C THR A 358 16.08 17.69 1.17
N LEU A 359 15.07 17.42 0.32
CA LEU A 359 13.66 17.54 0.72
C LEU A 359 13.32 16.53 1.80
N ILE A 360 13.69 15.27 1.61
CA ILE A 360 13.40 14.18 2.56
C ILE A 360 14.04 14.49 3.92
N GLU A 361 15.32 14.86 3.95
CA GLU A 361 16.03 15.23 5.18
C GLU A 361 15.32 16.36 5.92
N LYS A 362 14.95 17.42 5.20
CA LYS A 362 14.28 18.59 5.78
C LYS A 362 12.92 18.23 6.37
N VAL A 363 12.09 17.52 5.60
CA VAL A 363 10.74 17.13 6.05
C VAL A 363 10.80 16.23 7.26
N ILE A 364 11.65 15.21 7.26
CA ILE A 364 11.80 14.30 8.40
C ILE A 364 12.25 15.10 9.62
N LYS A 365 13.29 15.90 9.49
CA LYS A 365 13.83 16.70 10.60
C LYS A 365 12.79 17.63 11.22
N GLU A 366 12.04 18.36 10.41
CA GLU A 366 11.02 19.29 10.88
C GLU A 366 9.86 18.58 11.61
N GLU A 367 9.40 17.44 11.08
CA GLU A 367 8.37 16.62 11.73
C GLU A 367 8.88 15.99 13.05
N GLU A 368 10.13 15.51 13.09
CA GLU A 368 10.75 15.00 14.32
C GLU A 368 10.82 16.11 15.40
N GLU A 369 11.39 17.26 15.06
CA GLU A 369 11.52 18.39 15.99
C GLU A 369 10.16 18.87 16.50
N SER A 370 9.17 18.93 15.59
CA SER A 370 7.79 19.27 15.95
C SER A 370 7.18 18.27 16.91
N PHE A 371 7.35 16.97 16.64
CA PHE A 371 6.81 15.91 17.49
C PHE A 371 7.52 15.85 18.84
N LEU A 372 8.84 16.01 18.90
CA LEU A 372 9.59 16.04 20.15
C LEU A 372 9.12 17.17 21.08
N ARG A 373 8.79 18.34 20.52
CA ARG A 373 8.16 19.42 21.31
C ARG A 373 6.77 19.02 21.84
N THR A 374 5.98 18.32 21.03
CA THR A 374 4.66 17.80 21.42
C THR A 374 4.81 16.70 22.48
N LEU A 375 5.80 15.85 22.31
CA LEU A 375 6.12 14.77 23.24
C LEU A 375 6.46 15.32 24.64
N GLU A 376 7.30 16.34 24.71
CA GLU A 376 7.64 17.02 25.96
C GLU A 376 6.40 17.67 26.61
N THR A 377 5.56 18.32 25.80
CA THR A 377 4.31 18.92 26.28
C THR A 377 3.33 17.85 26.77
N GLY A 378 3.23 16.73 26.06
CA GLY A 378 2.39 15.59 26.44
C GLY A 378 2.81 14.98 27.78
N ILE A 379 4.11 14.79 28.00
CA ILE A 379 4.64 14.32 29.28
C ILE A 379 4.21 15.28 30.42
N ARG A 380 4.40 16.57 30.26
CA ARG A 380 4.02 17.57 31.28
C ARG A 380 2.52 17.56 31.58
N LEU A 381 1.67 17.39 30.54
CA LEU A 381 0.23 17.31 30.75
C LEU A 381 -0.17 16.00 31.43
N LEU A 382 0.47 14.90 31.09
CA LEU A 382 0.24 13.62 31.73
C LEU A 382 0.64 13.68 33.22
N ASP A 383 1.78 14.29 33.56
CA ASP A 383 2.21 14.48 34.94
C ASP A 383 1.13 15.24 35.73
N LYS A 384 0.59 16.32 35.18
CA LYS A 384 -0.52 17.05 35.78
C LYS A 384 -1.77 16.18 35.96
N THR A 385 -2.15 15.43 34.94
CA THR A 385 -3.31 14.52 35.01
C THR A 385 -3.11 13.47 36.09
N MET A 386 -1.89 12.92 36.22
CA MET A 386 -1.55 11.98 37.28
C MET A 386 -1.67 12.60 38.68
N GLU A 387 -1.17 13.82 38.86
CA GLU A 387 -1.29 14.57 40.12
C GLU A 387 -2.75 14.80 40.49
N ASP A 388 -3.56 15.30 39.56
CA ASP A 388 -4.99 15.55 39.74
C ASP A 388 -5.76 14.25 40.07
N THR A 389 -5.41 13.15 39.41
CA THR A 389 -6.02 11.82 39.65
C THR A 389 -5.67 11.28 41.03
N LYS A 390 -4.41 11.38 41.45
CA LYS A 390 -3.93 11.01 42.79
C LYS A 390 -4.59 11.85 43.87
N ALA A 391 -4.71 13.17 43.66
CA ALA A 391 -5.40 14.07 44.59
C ALA A 391 -6.86 13.70 44.83
N ASN A 392 -7.50 13.09 43.83
CA ASN A 392 -8.86 12.54 43.93
C ASN A 392 -8.94 11.10 44.46
N GLY A 393 -7.82 10.55 44.98
CA GLY A 393 -7.75 9.21 45.54
C GLY A 393 -7.87 8.09 44.51
N LYS A 394 -7.65 8.35 43.22
CA LYS A 394 -7.72 7.37 42.13
C LYS A 394 -6.31 7.01 41.66
N THR A 395 -6.19 5.80 41.10
CA THR A 395 -4.96 5.28 40.48
C THR A 395 -5.11 5.02 38.98
N GLU A 396 -6.27 5.32 38.43
CA GLU A 396 -6.58 5.16 37.01
C GLU A 396 -7.00 6.50 36.41
N ILE A 397 -6.35 6.94 35.32
CA ILE A 397 -6.77 8.09 34.54
C ILE A 397 -7.91 7.70 33.59
N SER A 398 -8.75 8.70 33.22
CA SER A 398 -9.83 8.44 32.26
C SER A 398 -9.28 8.15 30.86
N GLY A 399 -9.97 7.27 30.13
CA GLY A 399 -9.66 7.00 28.73
C GLY A 399 -9.83 8.25 27.85
N LYS A 400 -10.74 9.16 28.23
CA LYS A 400 -10.97 10.44 27.56
C LYS A 400 -9.78 11.39 27.71
N ASP A 401 -9.14 11.46 28.89
CA ASP A 401 -7.93 12.27 29.08
C ASP A 401 -6.77 11.70 28.26
N ALA A 402 -6.59 10.37 28.28
CA ALA A 402 -5.59 9.70 27.46
C ALA A 402 -5.88 9.90 25.96
N PHE A 403 -7.15 9.84 25.54
CA PHE A 403 -7.54 10.13 24.16
C PHE A 403 -7.27 11.60 23.76
N THR A 404 -7.47 12.55 24.66
CA THR A 404 -7.15 13.96 24.44
C THR A 404 -5.63 14.16 24.25
N LEU A 405 -4.81 13.49 25.06
CA LEU A 405 -3.36 13.48 24.89
C LEU A 405 -2.96 12.91 23.53
N TYR A 406 -3.60 11.82 23.12
CA TYR A 406 -3.36 11.16 21.84
C TYR A 406 -3.82 12.01 20.65
N ASP A 407 -5.07 12.42 20.63
CA ASP A 407 -5.72 13.05 19.46
C ASP A 407 -5.28 14.53 19.28
N THR A 408 -5.23 15.28 20.38
CA THR A 408 -4.94 16.73 20.34
C THR A 408 -3.45 17.03 20.36
N PHE A 409 -2.70 16.29 21.17
CA PHE A 409 -1.27 16.55 21.36
C PHE A 409 -0.38 15.53 20.65
N GLY A 410 -0.95 14.51 20.01
CA GLY A 410 -0.21 13.45 19.31
C GLY A 410 0.66 12.61 20.25
N PHE A 411 0.28 12.57 21.53
CA PHE A 411 0.99 11.81 22.55
C PHE A 411 0.54 10.35 22.54
N PRO A 412 1.42 9.40 22.23
CA PRO A 412 1.00 8.01 22.00
C PRO A 412 0.46 7.33 23.27
N LEU A 413 -0.59 6.49 23.10
CA LEU A 413 -1.21 5.78 24.23
C LEU A 413 -0.23 4.86 24.97
N ASP A 414 0.58 4.11 24.24
CA ASP A 414 1.55 3.19 24.81
C ASP A 414 2.65 3.88 25.62
N LEU A 415 3.01 5.12 25.26
CA LEU A 415 3.88 5.94 26.09
C LEU A 415 3.12 6.45 27.33
N THR A 416 1.85 6.79 27.19
CA THR A 416 0.98 7.13 28.32
C THR A 416 0.92 5.96 29.31
N GLU A 417 0.65 4.73 28.83
CA GLU A 417 0.62 3.51 29.65
C GLU A 417 1.94 3.22 30.35
N LEU A 418 3.07 3.41 29.64
CA LEU A 418 4.40 3.20 30.21
C LEU A 418 4.65 4.15 31.40
N ILE A 419 4.44 5.45 31.19
CA ILE A 419 4.64 6.47 32.24
C ILE A 419 3.71 6.24 33.43
N LEU A 420 2.44 5.90 33.16
CA LEU A 420 1.49 5.56 34.22
C LEU A 420 1.93 4.37 35.04
N ARG A 421 2.39 3.30 34.37
CA ARG A 421 2.87 2.07 35.03
C ARG A 421 4.08 2.32 35.91
N GLU A 422 5.03 3.15 35.45
CA GLU A 422 6.19 3.57 36.24
C GLU A 422 5.78 4.37 37.48
N ASN A 423 4.62 5.04 37.46
CA ASN A 423 4.04 5.80 38.57
C ASN A 423 3.01 5.03 39.39
N GLY A 424 2.86 3.71 39.17
CA GLY A 424 1.88 2.86 39.86
C GLY A 424 0.44 3.17 39.50
N MET A 425 0.18 3.70 38.29
CA MET A 425 -1.13 4.09 37.77
C MET A 425 -1.49 3.30 36.51
N THR A 426 -2.75 3.35 36.15
CA THR A 426 -3.31 2.74 34.93
C THR A 426 -4.15 3.76 34.15
N VAL A 427 -4.59 3.37 32.97
CA VAL A 427 -5.54 4.11 32.13
C VAL A 427 -6.74 3.24 31.78
N ASN A 428 -7.94 3.82 31.71
CA ASN A 428 -9.13 3.13 31.24
C ASN A 428 -9.06 2.94 29.72
N ILE A 429 -8.59 1.77 29.31
CA ILE A 429 -8.40 1.39 27.91
C ILE A 429 -9.73 1.24 27.18
N GLU A 430 -10.77 0.76 27.85
CA GLU A 430 -12.10 0.58 27.25
C GLU A 430 -12.68 1.93 26.83
N GLU A 431 -12.66 2.91 27.73
CA GLU A 431 -13.11 4.29 27.44
C GLU A 431 -12.25 4.96 26.36
N PHE A 432 -10.94 4.74 26.36
CA PHE A 432 -10.05 5.22 25.29
C PHE A 432 -10.43 4.63 23.94
N ASN A 433 -10.68 3.33 23.87
CA ASN A 433 -11.06 2.64 22.65
C ASN A 433 -12.44 3.08 22.14
N GLU A 434 -13.37 3.40 23.03
CA GLU A 434 -14.69 3.97 22.67
C GLU A 434 -14.52 5.34 21.99
N GLU A 435 -13.72 6.23 22.56
CA GLU A 435 -13.42 7.56 21.97
C GLU A 435 -12.69 7.41 20.61
N MET A 436 -11.74 6.49 20.53
CA MET A 436 -11.04 6.16 19.29
C MET A 436 -12.00 5.63 18.22
N GLN A 437 -12.91 4.75 18.58
CA GLN A 437 -13.91 4.23 17.64
C GLN A 437 -14.88 5.32 17.16
N GLN A 438 -15.31 6.19 18.06
CA GLN A 438 -16.14 7.33 17.69
C GLN A 438 -15.42 8.27 16.72
N GLN A 439 -14.13 8.52 16.94
CA GLN A 439 -13.32 9.32 16.02
C GLN A 439 -13.15 8.62 14.67
N LYS A 440 -12.80 7.30 14.67
CA LYS A 440 -12.71 6.49 13.44
C LYS A 440 -14.03 6.44 12.69
N GLN A 441 -15.16 6.31 13.40
CA GLN A 441 -16.47 6.32 12.77
C GLN A 441 -16.82 7.68 12.17
N ARG A 442 -16.49 8.78 12.87
CA ARG A 442 -16.60 10.15 12.31
C ARG A 442 -15.73 10.32 11.07
N ALA A 443 -14.50 9.83 11.09
CA ALA A 443 -13.59 9.86 9.96
C ALA A 443 -14.07 8.98 8.79
N ARG A 444 -14.54 7.75 9.08
CA ARG A 444 -15.13 6.85 8.07
C ARG A 444 -16.39 7.44 7.45
N ASN A 445 -17.31 7.96 8.26
CA ASN A 445 -18.52 8.62 7.76
C ASN A 445 -18.22 9.88 6.94
N ALA A 446 -17.08 10.51 7.18
CA ALA A 446 -16.60 11.62 6.38
C ALA A 446 -15.91 11.18 5.07
N ALA A 447 -15.36 9.96 5.02
CA ALA A 447 -14.56 9.43 3.92
C ALA A 447 -15.24 8.32 3.10
N ALA A 448 -16.34 7.73 3.61
CA ALA A 448 -16.98 6.60 2.95
C ALA A 448 -17.68 7.03 1.65
N ILE A 449 -17.14 6.59 0.53
CA ILE A 449 -17.83 6.52 -0.76
C ILE A 449 -18.17 5.04 -0.95
N GLU A 450 -19.46 4.70 -0.85
CA GLU A 450 -19.96 3.39 -1.28
C GLU A 450 -20.11 3.43 -2.79
N THR A 451 -19.36 2.62 -3.50
CA THR A 451 -19.41 2.53 -4.97
C THR A 451 -20.22 1.31 -5.38
N GLY A 452 -21.22 1.50 -6.24
CA GLY A 452 -21.92 0.43 -6.94
C GLY A 452 -21.10 -0.12 -8.13
N ASP A 453 -21.64 -1.16 -8.77
CA ASP A 453 -21.04 -1.73 -9.97
C ASP A 453 -21.25 -0.86 -11.22
N TRP A 454 -20.33 -0.95 -12.18
CA TRP A 454 -20.47 -0.30 -13.47
C TRP A 454 -21.56 -0.96 -14.31
N ILE A 455 -22.50 -0.17 -14.77
CA ILE A 455 -23.46 -0.56 -15.80
C ILE A 455 -22.90 -0.10 -17.14
N VAL A 456 -22.50 -1.05 -17.98
CA VAL A 456 -21.91 -0.80 -19.30
C VAL A 456 -23.03 -0.69 -20.32
N LEU A 457 -23.10 0.45 -21.02
CA LEU A 457 -24.03 0.68 -22.11
C LEU A 457 -23.39 0.39 -23.48
N LYS A 458 -22.10 0.73 -23.61
CA LYS A 458 -21.34 0.58 -24.84
C LYS A 458 -19.88 0.29 -24.49
N GLU A 459 -19.28 -0.66 -25.18
CA GLU A 459 -17.85 -0.90 -25.09
C GLU A 459 -17.07 0.22 -25.78
N GLY A 460 -15.95 0.64 -25.19
CA GLY A 460 -15.11 1.69 -25.75
C GLY A 460 -14.15 2.27 -24.76
N THR A 461 -13.28 3.14 -25.23
CA THR A 461 -12.30 3.89 -24.45
C THR A 461 -12.64 5.37 -24.49
N THR A 462 -12.30 6.10 -23.43
CA THR A 462 -12.49 7.55 -23.37
C THR A 462 -11.34 8.27 -24.05
N GLU A 463 -11.64 9.23 -24.91
CA GLU A 463 -10.69 10.17 -25.50
C GLU A 463 -10.91 11.57 -24.92
N PHE A 464 -9.82 12.17 -24.38
CA PHE A 464 -9.88 13.54 -23.89
C PHE A 464 -9.62 14.53 -25.04
N VAL A 465 -10.61 15.36 -25.32
CA VAL A 465 -10.57 16.38 -26.39
C VAL A 465 -10.54 17.82 -25.85
N GLY A 466 -10.43 17.99 -24.54
CA GLY A 466 -10.62 19.28 -23.86
C GLY A 466 -9.46 20.27 -23.98
N TYR A 467 -8.37 19.95 -24.69
CA TYR A 467 -7.36 20.93 -25.07
C TYR A 467 -7.81 21.77 -26.27
N ASP A 468 -8.63 21.19 -27.17
CA ASP A 468 -9.06 21.83 -28.39
C ASP A 468 -10.53 22.27 -28.33
N TYR A 469 -11.36 21.61 -27.54
CA TYR A 469 -12.81 21.81 -27.48
C TYR A 469 -13.29 22.03 -26.04
N THR A 470 -14.24 22.95 -25.88
CA THR A 470 -15.00 23.16 -24.63
C THR A 470 -16.39 22.54 -24.68
N GLU A 471 -16.84 22.17 -25.89
CA GLU A 471 -18.09 21.46 -26.18
C GLU A 471 -17.81 20.34 -27.15
N TYR A 472 -18.34 19.15 -26.89
CA TYR A 472 -18.15 18.00 -27.77
C TYR A 472 -19.32 17.02 -27.64
N GLU A 473 -19.77 16.44 -28.78
CA GLU A 473 -20.77 15.40 -28.77
C GLU A 473 -20.19 14.10 -28.21
N ALA A 474 -20.86 13.50 -27.24
CA ALA A 474 -20.39 12.32 -26.54
C ALA A 474 -21.51 11.34 -26.24
N SER A 475 -21.16 10.06 -26.10
CA SER A 475 -22.05 9.00 -25.63
C SER A 475 -21.55 8.46 -24.29
N ILE A 476 -22.48 8.06 -23.44
CA ILE A 476 -22.13 7.40 -22.20
C ILE A 476 -21.71 5.96 -22.50
N LEU A 477 -20.47 5.62 -22.12
CA LEU A 477 -19.97 4.25 -22.22
C LEU A 477 -20.47 3.40 -21.06
N ARG A 478 -20.36 3.94 -19.85
CA ARG A 478 -20.78 3.27 -18.62
C ARG A 478 -21.10 4.27 -17.52
N TYR A 479 -21.85 3.84 -16.53
CA TYR A 479 -22.14 4.63 -15.35
C TYR A 479 -22.27 3.73 -14.11
N ARG A 480 -22.10 4.31 -12.93
CA ARG A 480 -22.40 3.66 -11.65
C ARG A 480 -22.96 4.66 -10.64
N GLN A 481 -23.70 4.15 -9.68
CA GLN A 481 -24.18 4.90 -8.54
C GLN A 481 -23.13 4.89 -7.43
N ILE A 482 -22.94 6.02 -6.77
CA ILE A 482 -22.13 6.14 -5.55
C ILE A 482 -22.94 6.81 -4.44
N LYS A 483 -22.65 6.44 -3.20
CA LYS A 483 -23.18 7.15 -2.03
C LYS A 483 -22.03 7.84 -1.30
N GLN A 484 -22.15 9.14 -1.13
CA GLN A 484 -21.18 9.95 -0.41
C GLN A 484 -21.93 10.85 0.59
N LYS A 485 -21.59 10.75 1.89
CA LYS A 485 -22.20 11.58 2.95
C LYS A 485 -23.74 11.61 2.90
N ASN A 486 -24.38 10.45 2.76
CA ASN A 486 -25.84 10.30 2.59
C ASN A 486 -26.43 10.94 1.32
N GLN A 487 -25.64 11.34 0.36
CA GLN A 487 -26.08 11.77 -0.97
C GLN A 487 -25.82 10.67 -2.00
N THR A 488 -26.81 10.41 -2.83
CA THR A 488 -26.66 9.56 -4.01
C THR A 488 -26.13 10.43 -5.15
N LEU A 489 -25.01 10.01 -5.73
CA LEU A 489 -24.39 10.63 -6.89
C LEU A 489 -24.16 9.55 -7.95
N TYR A 490 -23.90 9.97 -9.17
CA TYR A 490 -23.59 9.10 -10.29
C TYR A 490 -22.23 9.44 -10.84
N GLN A 491 -21.50 8.42 -11.21
CA GLN A 491 -20.26 8.49 -11.96
C GLN A 491 -20.54 8.05 -13.40
N ILE A 492 -20.19 8.90 -14.35
CA ILE A 492 -20.45 8.70 -15.78
C ILE A 492 -19.13 8.74 -16.53
N VAL A 493 -18.92 7.79 -17.42
CA VAL A 493 -17.78 7.70 -18.33
C VAL A 493 -18.28 7.93 -19.76
N LEU A 494 -17.66 8.87 -20.46
CA LEU A 494 -17.97 9.24 -21.83
C LEU A 494 -16.95 8.66 -22.82
N ASP A 495 -17.33 8.43 -24.08
CA ASP A 495 -16.40 8.06 -25.17
C ASP A 495 -15.48 9.22 -25.56
N TYR A 496 -16.01 10.43 -25.65
CA TYR A 496 -15.25 11.68 -25.81
C TYR A 496 -15.55 12.63 -24.66
N THR A 497 -14.54 13.29 -24.14
CA THR A 497 -14.78 14.28 -23.07
C THR A 497 -13.94 15.54 -23.25
N PRO A 498 -14.60 16.73 -23.25
CA PRO A 498 -13.91 18.00 -23.15
C PRO A 498 -13.58 18.39 -21.68
N PHE A 499 -14.09 17.63 -20.67
CA PHE A 499 -13.90 17.92 -19.26
C PHE A 499 -12.51 17.50 -18.80
N TYR A 500 -11.73 18.44 -18.27
CA TYR A 500 -10.46 18.17 -17.62
C TYR A 500 -10.70 17.48 -16.29
N ALA A 501 -10.21 16.28 -16.15
CA ALA A 501 -10.27 15.56 -14.88
C ALA A 501 -9.19 16.08 -13.91
N GLU A 502 -9.51 16.15 -12.61
CA GLU A 502 -8.58 16.61 -11.57
C GLU A 502 -7.22 15.95 -11.71
N SER A 503 -6.20 16.74 -11.99
CA SER A 503 -4.83 16.28 -12.21
C SER A 503 -3.84 17.43 -12.06
N GLY A 504 -2.59 17.14 -11.64
CA GLY A 504 -1.54 18.14 -11.53
C GLY A 504 -1.86 19.32 -10.60
N GLY A 505 -2.70 19.10 -9.58
CA GLY A 505 -3.15 20.14 -8.66
C GLY A 505 -4.26 21.05 -9.18
N GLN A 506 -4.66 20.92 -10.46
CA GLN A 506 -5.82 21.62 -10.99
C GLN A 506 -7.09 20.83 -10.68
N VAL A 507 -8.11 21.50 -10.14
CA VAL A 507 -9.43 20.91 -9.86
C VAL A 507 -10.13 20.49 -11.14
N GLY A 508 -10.98 19.46 -11.06
CA GLY A 508 -11.78 18.97 -12.17
C GLY A 508 -12.79 20.00 -12.69
N ASP A 509 -13.07 19.91 -13.95
CA ASP A 509 -14.07 20.77 -14.59
C ASP A 509 -15.48 20.46 -14.11
N THR A 510 -16.30 21.47 -14.21
CA THR A 510 -17.76 21.39 -14.08
C THR A 510 -18.43 21.87 -15.37
N GLY A 511 -19.71 21.59 -15.51
CA GLY A 511 -20.48 21.99 -16.68
C GLY A 511 -21.77 21.20 -16.78
N VAL A 512 -22.18 20.88 -17.99
CA VAL A 512 -23.45 20.19 -18.27
C VAL A 512 -23.31 19.15 -19.39
N LEU A 513 -24.11 18.09 -19.29
CA LEU A 513 -24.42 17.16 -20.38
C LEU A 513 -25.82 17.50 -20.88
N VAL A 514 -25.94 17.87 -22.15
CA VAL A 514 -27.20 18.33 -22.76
C VAL A 514 -27.65 17.32 -23.81
N SER A 515 -28.83 16.77 -23.64
CA SER A 515 -29.51 15.95 -24.66
C SER A 515 -30.77 16.66 -25.21
N GLU A 516 -31.45 16.03 -26.15
CA GLU A 516 -32.75 16.49 -26.61
C GLU A 516 -33.82 16.51 -25.50
N PHE A 517 -33.61 15.72 -24.43
CA PHE A 517 -34.60 15.47 -23.39
C PHE A 517 -34.35 16.29 -22.14
N GLU A 518 -33.09 16.50 -21.80
CA GLU A 518 -32.71 17.07 -20.50
C GLU A 518 -31.30 17.66 -20.47
N THR A 519 -31.02 18.40 -19.39
CA THR A 519 -29.68 18.88 -19.06
C THR A 519 -29.27 18.34 -17.70
N ILE A 520 -28.14 17.68 -17.64
CA ILE A 520 -27.55 17.09 -16.41
C ILE A 520 -26.32 17.89 -15.99
N GLU A 521 -26.32 18.38 -14.76
CA GLU A 521 -25.19 19.10 -14.19
C GLU A 521 -24.04 18.15 -13.87
N VAL A 522 -22.85 18.42 -14.40
CA VAL A 522 -21.58 17.80 -14.00
C VAL A 522 -20.98 18.67 -12.91
N ILE A 523 -21.01 18.16 -11.67
CA ILE A 523 -20.57 18.91 -10.50
C ILE A 523 -19.07 18.82 -10.23
N ASP A 524 -18.41 17.81 -10.80
CA ASP A 524 -16.96 17.59 -10.70
C ASP A 524 -16.51 16.58 -11.76
N THR A 525 -15.23 16.61 -12.12
CA THR A 525 -14.61 15.61 -13.00
C THR A 525 -13.35 15.09 -12.32
N LYS A 526 -13.37 13.81 -11.97
CA LYS A 526 -12.28 13.12 -11.29
C LYS A 526 -11.54 12.19 -12.25
N LYS A 527 -10.37 11.74 -11.82
CA LYS A 527 -9.58 10.76 -12.54
C LYS A 527 -9.45 9.50 -11.68
N GLU A 528 -9.86 8.36 -12.22
CA GLU A 528 -9.66 7.05 -11.61
C GLU A 528 -8.81 6.22 -12.56
N ASN A 529 -7.58 5.90 -12.19
CA ASN A 529 -6.63 5.14 -13.02
C ASN A 529 -6.54 5.64 -14.48
N ASN A 530 -6.38 6.93 -14.66
CA ASN A 530 -6.38 7.62 -15.96
C ASN A 530 -7.72 7.70 -16.70
N LEU A 531 -8.80 7.20 -16.12
CA LEU A 531 -10.14 7.29 -16.69
C LEU A 531 -10.83 8.57 -16.18
N PRO A 532 -11.23 9.52 -17.05
CA PRO A 532 -12.06 10.66 -16.67
C PRO A 532 -13.46 10.22 -16.24
N ILE A 533 -13.87 10.63 -15.06
CA ILE A 533 -15.17 10.30 -14.48
C ILE A 533 -15.92 11.58 -14.16
N HIS A 534 -17.09 11.74 -14.74
CA HIS A 534 -17.98 12.87 -14.54
C HIS A 534 -18.94 12.57 -13.41
N ILE A 535 -18.98 13.43 -12.40
CA ILE A 535 -19.83 13.26 -11.21
C ILE A 535 -21.09 14.11 -11.39
N THR A 536 -22.25 13.47 -11.28
CA THR A 536 -23.55 14.10 -11.42
C THR A 536 -24.47 13.77 -10.24
N LYS A 537 -25.47 14.64 -9.99
CA LYS A 537 -26.50 14.39 -8.96
C LYS A 537 -27.65 13.51 -9.47
N LYS A 538 -27.78 13.41 -10.79
CA LYS A 538 -28.83 12.63 -11.45
C LYS A 538 -28.21 11.81 -12.57
N LEU A 539 -28.79 10.63 -12.81
CA LEU A 539 -28.54 9.89 -14.04
C LEU A 539 -29.48 10.42 -15.11
N PRO A 540 -29.05 10.56 -16.38
CA PRO A 540 -29.95 10.84 -17.50
C PRO A 540 -31.09 9.83 -17.59
N GLU A 541 -32.30 10.29 -17.97
CA GLU A 541 -33.44 9.40 -18.20
C GLU A 541 -33.24 8.53 -19.45
N HIS A 542 -32.45 9.03 -20.41
CA HIS A 542 -32.05 8.33 -21.63
C HIS A 542 -30.51 8.27 -21.73
N PRO A 543 -29.84 7.45 -20.93
CA PRO A 543 -28.38 7.41 -20.89
C PRO A 543 -27.73 6.83 -22.15
N GLU A 544 -28.50 6.16 -23.00
CA GLU A 544 -28.10 5.66 -24.33
C GLU A 544 -28.09 6.71 -25.43
N ALA A 545 -28.74 7.87 -25.19
CA ALA A 545 -28.82 8.94 -26.19
C ALA A 545 -27.50 9.74 -26.25
N PRO A 546 -27.08 10.22 -27.42
CA PRO A 546 -25.95 11.12 -27.52
C PRO A 546 -26.22 12.43 -26.79
N MET A 547 -25.18 13.02 -26.22
CA MET A 547 -25.25 14.25 -25.45
C MET A 547 -24.18 15.22 -25.89
N MET A 548 -24.45 16.50 -25.81
CA MET A 548 -23.42 17.54 -25.89
C MET A 548 -22.80 17.75 -24.51
N ALA A 549 -21.55 17.45 -24.38
CA ALA A 549 -20.76 17.66 -23.18
C ALA A 549 -20.18 19.09 -23.22
N CYS A 550 -20.68 19.99 -22.36
CA CYS A 550 -20.32 21.40 -22.34
C CYS A 550 -19.65 21.79 -21.04
N VAL A 551 -18.42 22.27 -21.11
CA VAL A 551 -17.62 22.70 -19.98
C VAL A 551 -18.02 24.12 -19.54
N ASP A 552 -18.01 24.38 -18.22
CA ASP A 552 -18.07 25.75 -17.69
C ASP A 552 -16.77 26.48 -18.05
N THR A 553 -16.82 27.25 -19.11
CA THR A 553 -15.64 27.93 -19.69
C THR A 553 -15.04 28.98 -18.75
N ASP A 554 -15.87 29.67 -17.97
CA ASP A 554 -15.43 30.71 -17.07
C ASP A 554 -14.64 30.11 -15.90
N LYS A 555 -15.19 29.03 -15.34
CA LYS A 555 -14.51 28.28 -14.28
C LYS A 555 -13.22 27.62 -14.79
N ARG A 556 -13.24 27.02 -15.98
CA ARG A 556 -12.05 26.43 -16.63
C ARG A 556 -10.95 27.48 -16.81
N ALA A 557 -11.29 28.65 -17.33
CA ALA A 557 -10.35 29.74 -17.55
C ALA A 557 -9.72 30.21 -16.23
N ALA A 558 -10.51 30.38 -15.17
CA ALA A 558 -10.01 30.72 -13.84
C ALA A 558 -9.09 29.64 -13.26
N CYS A 559 -9.45 28.35 -13.38
CA CYS A 559 -8.62 27.25 -12.92
C CYS A 559 -7.30 27.15 -13.71
N ALA A 560 -7.32 27.30 -15.02
CA ALA A 560 -6.13 27.29 -15.87
C ALA A 560 -5.20 28.48 -15.56
N ALA A 561 -5.76 29.67 -15.29
CA ALA A 561 -4.98 30.84 -14.86
C ALA A 561 -4.29 30.58 -13.50
N ASN A 562 -4.98 29.99 -12.53
CA ASN A 562 -4.40 29.62 -11.24
C ASN A 562 -3.32 28.53 -11.37
N HIS A 563 -3.51 27.56 -12.25
CA HIS A 563 -2.49 26.55 -12.56
C HIS A 563 -1.21 27.22 -13.09
N SER A 564 -1.35 28.10 -14.08
CA SER A 564 -0.21 28.85 -14.62
C SER A 564 0.44 29.75 -13.59
N ALA A 565 -0.36 30.43 -12.74
CA ALA A 565 0.14 31.25 -11.65
C ALA A 565 0.94 30.44 -10.62
N THR A 566 0.55 29.20 -10.34
CA THR A 566 1.28 28.28 -9.47
C THR A 566 2.67 27.96 -10.04
N HIS A 567 2.78 27.68 -11.32
CA HIS A 567 4.08 27.45 -11.97
C HIS A 567 4.96 28.71 -11.99
N LEU A 568 4.38 29.88 -12.21
CA LEU A 568 5.11 31.15 -12.13
C LEU A 568 5.59 31.43 -10.70
N LEU A 569 4.75 31.14 -9.71
CA LEU A 569 5.13 31.27 -8.30
C LEU A 569 6.25 30.31 -7.94
N ASP A 570 6.17 29.04 -8.36
CA ASP A 570 7.23 28.06 -8.14
C ASP A 570 8.55 28.53 -8.76
N ALA A 571 8.54 28.98 -10.02
CA ALA A 571 9.72 29.50 -10.69
C ALA A 571 10.31 30.72 -9.95
N ALA A 572 9.48 31.66 -9.51
CA ALA A 572 9.91 32.81 -8.75
C ALA A 572 10.48 32.43 -7.38
N LEU A 573 9.87 31.47 -6.69
CA LEU A 573 10.37 30.96 -5.41
C LEU A 573 11.73 30.28 -5.57
N ARG A 574 11.91 29.49 -6.63
CA ARG A 574 13.21 28.86 -6.95
C ARG A 574 14.30 29.92 -7.24
N GLU A 575 13.96 30.94 -7.98
CA GLU A 575 14.89 32.04 -8.28
C GLU A 575 15.30 32.81 -7.02
N VAL A 576 14.35 33.10 -6.11
CA VAL A 576 14.59 33.93 -4.93
C VAL A 576 15.13 33.15 -3.74
N LEU A 577 14.63 31.94 -3.52
CA LEU A 577 14.92 31.14 -2.32
C LEU A 577 15.86 29.95 -2.60
N GLY A 578 16.09 29.61 -3.87
CA GLY A 578 16.96 28.52 -4.30
C GLY A 578 16.20 27.32 -4.87
N GLU A 579 16.92 26.46 -5.60
CA GLU A 579 16.37 25.31 -6.35
C GLU A 579 15.78 24.19 -5.47
N HIS A 580 15.93 24.29 -4.16
CA HIS A 580 15.37 23.33 -3.21
C HIS A 580 13.87 23.52 -2.95
N ILE A 581 13.27 24.55 -3.54
CA ILE A 581 11.81 24.81 -3.48
C ILE A 581 11.13 23.94 -4.55
N GLU A 582 10.13 23.15 -4.14
CA GLU A 582 9.23 22.39 -5.01
C GLU A 582 7.80 22.93 -4.89
#